data_5ac8fad9d16da55d55e2702172554abe
#
_entry.id   5ac8fad9d16da55d55e2702172554abe
#
_cell.length_a   1.000
_cell.length_b   1.000
_cell.length_c   1.000
_cell.angle_alpha   90.00
_cell.angle_beta   90.00
_cell.angle_gamma   90.00
#
_symmetry.space_group_name_H-M   'P 1'
#
loop_
_entity.id
_entity.type
_entity.pdbx_description
1 polymer ?
#
loop_
_entity_poly.entity_id
_entity_poly.type
_entity_poly.pdbx_seq_one_letter_code
_entity_poly.pdbx_strand_id
1 'polypeptide(L)'
;MIGDDEIENWRNYLDVMVSSISENGGRSCINASAIIVPKYAKEIADALGKRLGPVKPLPVDDPEAILSGFANPKMAMWIDSAIEADLCQPGAIEATASYRDGPRLVRAEGGTYLRPTIVACDSINHPLANREFLCPYASVVELPQLEMLDKIGPTLVVSAITKDKSFKRELLLDQRIERLNVGPIPTMKISWDQPHEGNLFEFLYKRRSIGIAA
;
A
#
# COMPACT_ATOMS: atom_id res chain seq x y z
N MET A 1 -0.95 -7.24 -4.18
CA MET A 1 -0.73 -8.70 -4.08
C MET A 1 -0.13 -9.22 -5.36
N ILE A 2 0.74 -10.24 -5.26
CA ILE A 2 1.22 -10.99 -6.43
C ILE A 2 0.86 -12.46 -6.20
N GLY A 3 0.25 -13.10 -7.18
CA GLY A 3 -0.11 -14.51 -7.11
C GLY A 3 1.06 -15.47 -7.33
N ASP A 4 0.86 -16.76 -7.00
CA ASP A 4 1.85 -17.82 -7.16
C ASP A 4 2.37 -17.96 -8.60
N ASP A 5 1.49 -17.68 -9.57
CA ASP A 5 1.76 -17.78 -11.01
C ASP A 5 2.62 -16.63 -11.57
N GLU A 6 2.67 -15.50 -10.89
CA GLU A 6 3.41 -14.31 -11.33
C GLU A 6 4.57 -13.91 -10.41
N ILE A 7 4.74 -14.55 -9.27
CA ILE A 7 5.72 -14.13 -8.28
C ILE A 7 7.17 -14.20 -8.78
N GLU A 8 7.50 -15.15 -9.65
CA GLU A 8 8.86 -15.25 -10.22
C GLU A 8 9.20 -14.05 -11.12
N ASN A 9 8.18 -13.33 -11.59
CA ASN A 9 8.28 -12.15 -12.44
C ASN A 9 8.20 -10.83 -11.66
N TRP A 10 8.24 -10.85 -10.33
CA TRP A 10 7.98 -9.70 -9.47
C TRP A 10 8.77 -8.42 -9.84
N ARG A 11 9.98 -8.59 -10.40
CA ARG A 11 10.83 -7.46 -10.82
C ARG A 11 10.18 -6.60 -11.90
N ASN A 12 9.34 -7.20 -12.75
CA ASN A 12 8.60 -6.48 -13.81
C ASN A 12 7.49 -5.59 -13.22
N TYR A 13 7.13 -5.80 -11.96
CA TYR A 13 6.04 -5.08 -11.28
C TYR A 13 6.55 -4.06 -10.26
N LEU A 14 7.88 -3.84 -10.19
CA LEU A 14 8.46 -2.94 -9.21
C LEU A 14 7.96 -1.50 -9.37
N ASP A 15 7.82 -1.01 -10.60
CA ASP A 15 7.31 0.33 -10.87
C ASP A 15 5.84 0.49 -10.46
N VAL A 16 5.03 -0.55 -10.63
CA VAL A 16 3.63 -0.58 -10.15
C VAL A 16 3.58 -0.48 -8.63
N MET A 17 4.46 -1.19 -7.92
CA MET A 17 4.54 -1.13 -6.46
C MET A 17 5.02 0.25 -5.98
N VAL A 18 6.08 0.79 -6.59
CA VAL A 18 6.61 2.12 -6.28
C VAL A 18 5.53 3.19 -6.46
N SER A 19 4.87 3.22 -7.63
CA SER A 19 3.78 4.17 -7.92
C SER A 19 2.63 4.03 -6.90
N SER A 20 2.19 2.81 -6.61
CA SER A 20 1.12 2.55 -5.64
C SER A 20 1.43 3.06 -4.23
N ILE A 21 2.70 3.06 -3.81
CA ILE A 21 3.13 3.49 -2.49
C ILE A 21 3.34 5.01 -2.43
N SER A 22 4.00 5.58 -3.44
CA SER A 22 4.59 6.93 -3.34
C SER A 22 3.86 8.03 -4.08
N GLU A 23 2.99 7.70 -5.02
CA GLU A 23 2.22 8.72 -5.75
C GLU A 23 1.39 9.58 -4.79
N ASN A 24 1.22 10.86 -5.09
CA ASN A 24 0.61 11.85 -4.20
C ASN A 24 1.24 11.94 -2.80
N GLY A 25 2.53 11.63 -2.68
CA GLY A 25 3.24 11.65 -1.39
C GLY A 25 2.76 10.58 -0.40
N GLY A 26 2.14 9.50 -0.89
CA GLY A 26 1.59 8.43 -0.05
C GLY A 26 0.41 8.88 0.83
N ARG A 27 -0.34 9.91 0.40
CA ARG A 27 -1.41 10.53 1.21
C ARG A 27 -2.82 10.27 0.72
N SER A 28 -2.96 9.52 -0.35
CA SER A 28 -4.28 9.11 -0.80
C SER A 28 -4.74 7.86 -0.05
N CYS A 29 -6.04 7.78 0.22
CA CYS A 29 -6.68 6.58 0.80
C CYS A 29 -6.50 5.32 -0.05
N ILE A 30 -6.13 5.47 -1.31
CA ILE A 30 -5.86 4.36 -2.23
C ILE A 30 -4.36 4.08 -2.44
N ASN A 31 -3.46 4.74 -1.70
CA ASN A 31 -2.07 4.29 -1.69
C ASN A 31 -1.93 2.90 -1.06
N ALA A 32 -1.02 2.10 -1.60
CA ALA A 32 -0.74 0.79 -1.04
C ALA A 32 0.06 0.92 0.26
N SER A 33 -0.47 0.37 1.35
CA SER A 33 0.20 0.27 2.66
C SER A 33 0.81 -1.11 2.93
N ALA A 34 0.50 -2.10 2.07
CA ALA A 34 1.05 -3.45 2.18
C ALA A 34 1.28 -4.09 0.80
N ILE A 35 2.39 -4.81 0.68
CA ILE A 35 2.71 -5.69 -0.44
C ILE A 35 2.69 -7.11 0.09
N ILE A 36 1.77 -7.94 -0.41
CA ILE A 36 1.59 -9.31 0.06
C ILE A 36 1.95 -10.26 -1.08
N VAL A 37 2.86 -11.17 -0.79
CA VAL A 37 3.49 -12.06 -1.78
C VAL A 37 3.67 -13.47 -1.21
N PRO A 38 3.68 -14.52 -2.04
CA PRO A 38 3.90 -15.89 -1.56
C PRO A 38 5.38 -16.22 -1.29
N LYS A 39 6.30 -15.42 -1.87
CA LYS A 39 7.76 -15.57 -1.74
C LYS A 39 8.46 -14.25 -1.96
N TYR A 40 9.75 -14.17 -1.61
CA TYR A 40 10.64 -13.06 -1.93
C TYR A 40 10.30 -11.73 -1.24
N ALA A 41 9.61 -11.78 -0.09
CA ALA A 41 9.24 -10.54 0.60
C ALA A 41 10.47 -9.68 0.96
N LYS A 42 11.56 -10.30 1.39
CA LYS A 42 12.79 -9.58 1.76
C LYS A 42 13.49 -8.96 0.54
N GLU A 43 13.57 -9.70 -0.57
CA GLU A 43 14.14 -9.23 -1.82
C GLU A 43 13.31 -8.10 -2.45
N ILE A 44 12.00 -8.20 -2.37
CA ILE A 44 11.08 -7.15 -2.85
C ILE A 44 11.21 -5.91 -1.97
N ALA A 45 11.24 -6.08 -0.64
CA ALA A 45 11.44 -4.97 0.30
C ALA A 45 12.77 -4.26 0.05
N ASP A 46 13.85 -5.01 -0.18
CA ASP A 46 15.17 -4.47 -0.51
C ASP A 46 15.14 -3.66 -1.81
N ALA A 47 14.54 -4.21 -2.87
CA ALA A 47 14.40 -3.54 -4.15
C ALA A 47 13.55 -2.26 -4.06
N LEU A 48 12.47 -2.27 -3.30
CA LEU A 48 11.66 -1.08 -3.00
C LEU A 48 12.45 -0.09 -2.14
N GLY A 49 13.20 -0.59 -1.16
CA GLY A 49 14.10 0.20 -0.34
C GLY A 49 15.14 0.96 -1.16
N LYS A 50 15.75 0.29 -2.13
CA LYS A 50 16.71 0.88 -3.07
C LYS A 50 16.11 1.98 -3.94
N ARG A 51 14.83 1.83 -4.36
CA ARG A 51 14.13 2.81 -5.19
C ARG A 51 13.64 4.01 -4.38
N LEU A 52 13.11 3.78 -3.19
CA LEU A 52 12.43 4.79 -2.39
C LEU A 52 13.30 5.42 -1.29
N GLY A 53 14.30 4.70 -0.77
CA GLY A 53 15.19 5.19 0.29
C GLY A 53 15.92 6.50 -0.06
N PRO A 54 16.45 6.69 -1.29
CA PRO A 54 17.12 7.93 -1.69
C PRO A 54 16.20 9.15 -1.80
N VAL A 55 14.86 8.96 -1.84
CA VAL A 55 13.91 10.06 -2.03
C VAL A 55 14.03 11.08 -0.89
N LYS A 56 14.15 12.35 -1.26
CA LYS A 56 14.30 13.51 -0.36
C LYS A 56 13.21 14.54 -0.61
N PRO A 57 12.92 15.42 0.38
CA PRO A 57 12.12 16.60 0.12
C PRO A 57 12.78 17.48 -0.94
N LEU A 58 11.98 17.93 -1.87
CA LEU A 58 12.33 18.92 -2.90
C LEU A 58 11.42 20.15 -2.73
N PRO A 59 11.79 21.30 -3.33
CA PRO A 59 10.88 22.46 -3.39
C PRO A 59 9.50 22.07 -3.94
N VAL A 60 8.45 22.75 -3.50
CA VAL A 60 7.07 22.38 -3.82
C VAL A 60 6.73 22.53 -5.32
N ASP A 61 7.46 23.38 -6.01
CA ASP A 61 7.34 23.66 -7.45
C ASP A 61 8.27 22.76 -8.31
N ASP A 62 9.07 21.93 -7.68
CA ASP A 62 9.92 20.97 -8.40
C ASP A 62 9.06 19.83 -8.97
N PRO A 63 9.08 19.57 -10.29
CA PRO A 63 8.28 18.51 -10.91
C PRO A 63 8.66 17.10 -10.44
N GLU A 64 9.85 16.92 -9.87
CA GLU A 64 10.31 15.65 -9.29
C GLU A 64 9.93 15.50 -7.81
N ALA A 65 9.21 16.48 -7.21
CA ALA A 65 8.81 16.42 -5.82
C ALA A 65 7.78 15.33 -5.59
N ILE A 66 8.19 14.26 -4.91
CA ILE A 66 7.32 13.12 -4.53
C ILE A 66 6.69 13.39 -3.16
N LEU A 67 7.46 13.96 -2.21
CA LEU A 67 7.04 14.07 -0.82
C LEU A 67 6.18 15.30 -0.57
N SER A 68 5.15 15.12 0.25
CA SER A 68 4.31 16.23 0.72
C SER A 68 4.65 16.58 2.18
N GLY A 69 4.84 17.87 2.46
CA GLY A 69 5.08 18.39 3.82
C GLY A 69 3.86 18.20 4.74
N PHE A 70 4.10 17.96 6.02
CA PHE A 70 3.05 17.91 7.02
C PHE A 70 2.70 19.31 7.51
N ALA A 71 1.43 19.71 7.36
CA ALA A 71 0.93 20.97 7.91
C ALA A 71 1.05 21.01 9.44
N ASN A 72 0.90 19.86 10.11
CA ASN A 72 1.13 19.70 11.53
C ASN A 72 2.39 18.85 11.79
N PRO A 73 3.51 19.46 12.17
CA PRO A 73 4.75 18.73 12.47
C PRO A 73 4.61 17.65 13.54
N LYS A 74 3.69 17.83 14.50
CA LYS A 74 3.46 16.84 15.57
C LYS A 74 2.91 15.52 15.01
N MET A 75 2.15 15.57 13.91
CA MET A 75 1.67 14.35 13.25
C MET A 75 2.84 13.56 12.64
N ALA A 76 3.76 14.22 11.94
CA ALA A 76 4.95 13.57 11.40
C ALA A 76 5.82 12.95 12.51
N MET A 77 6.02 13.67 13.61
CA MET A 77 6.76 13.17 14.77
C MET A 77 6.09 11.96 15.41
N TRP A 78 4.76 11.98 15.53
CA TRP A 78 4.00 10.87 16.07
C TRP A 78 4.11 9.62 15.18
N ILE A 79 3.97 9.77 13.86
CA ILE A 79 4.13 8.66 12.90
C ILE A 79 5.55 8.08 13.00
N ASP A 80 6.58 8.93 13.00
CA ASP A 80 7.97 8.50 13.13
C ASP A 80 8.21 7.70 14.42
N SER A 81 7.72 8.22 15.56
CA SER A 81 7.83 7.54 16.86
C SER A 81 7.05 6.22 16.90
N ALA A 82 5.88 6.14 16.24
CA ALA A 82 5.10 4.91 16.16
C ALA A 82 5.83 3.83 15.35
N ILE A 83 6.44 4.22 14.23
CA ILE A 83 7.23 3.29 13.41
C ILE A 83 8.45 2.80 14.21
N GLU A 84 9.19 3.69 14.88
CA GLU A 84 10.35 3.31 15.69
C GLU A 84 9.96 2.37 16.84
N ALA A 85 8.87 2.65 17.54
CA ALA A 85 8.39 1.80 18.63
C ALA A 85 8.05 0.38 18.16
N ASP A 86 7.39 0.26 16.99
CA ASP A 86 7.02 -1.02 16.45
C ASP A 86 8.24 -1.74 15.80
N LEU A 87 9.24 -1.02 15.27
CA LEU A 87 10.50 -1.60 14.79
C LEU A 87 11.36 -2.21 15.91
N CYS A 88 11.17 -1.77 17.16
CA CYS A 88 11.82 -2.38 18.32
C CYS A 88 11.31 -3.81 18.60
N GLN A 89 10.16 -4.20 18.05
CA GLN A 89 9.64 -5.55 18.17
C GLN A 89 10.33 -6.47 17.15
N PRO A 90 10.62 -7.73 17.50
CA PRO A 90 11.25 -8.66 16.57
C PRO A 90 10.32 -9.01 15.41
N GLY A 91 10.91 -9.26 14.24
CA GLY A 91 10.17 -9.70 13.06
C GLY A 91 9.87 -8.61 12.04
N ALA A 92 10.48 -7.42 12.19
CA ALA A 92 10.41 -6.37 11.19
C ALA A 92 11.77 -5.70 10.96
N ILE A 93 12.07 -5.38 9.71
CA ILE A 93 13.30 -4.68 9.30
C ILE A 93 12.94 -3.57 8.32
N GLU A 94 13.37 -2.36 8.59
CA GLU A 94 13.22 -1.25 7.66
C GLU A 94 14.24 -1.35 6.52
N ALA A 95 13.78 -1.70 5.33
CA ALA A 95 14.63 -1.85 4.14
C ALA A 95 15.15 -0.49 3.62
N THR A 96 14.35 0.58 3.70
CA THR A 96 14.76 1.92 3.24
C THR A 96 15.91 2.52 4.05
N ALA A 97 16.10 2.11 5.29
CA ALA A 97 17.17 2.64 6.16
C ALA A 97 18.56 2.44 5.57
N SER A 98 18.80 1.31 4.86
CA SER A 98 20.09 1.00 4.22
C SER A 98 20.39 1.89 3.00
N TYR A 99 19.39 2.56 2.44
CA TYR A 99 19.50 3.36 1.22
C TYR A 99 19.23 4.85 1.45
N ARG A 100 18.96 5.22 2.70
CA ARG A 100 18.65 6.59 3.11
C ARG A 100 19.84 7.21 3.84
N ASP A 101 20.27 8.37 3.38
CA ASP A 101 21.23 9.20 4.12
C ASP A 101 20.49 10.03 5.19
N GLY A 102 20.66 9.71 6.44
CA GLY A 102 20.07 10.43 7.58
C GLY A 102 18.68 9.91 7.99
N PRO A 103 17.97 10.67 8.85
CA PRO A 103 16.74 10.21 9.48
C PRO A 103 15.54 10.16 8.51
N ARG A 104 14.49 9.42 8.91
CA ARG A 104 13.19 9.38 8.23
C ARG A 104 12.46 10.72 8.36
N LEU A 105 12.43 11.26 9.55
CA LEU A 105 11.82 12.56 9.84
C LEU A 105 12.82 13.66 9.53
N VAL A 106 12.47 14.55 8.60
CA VAL A 106 13.33 15.68 8.20
C VAL A 106 12.56 16.98 8.17
N ARG A 107 13.27 18.09 8.44
CA ARG A 107 12.80 19.44 8.23
C ARG A 107 13.53 20.02 7.02
N ALA A 108 12.77 20.57 6.10
CA ALA A 108 13.28 21.22 4.91
C ALA A 108 12.46 22.46 4.61
N GLU A 109 12.85 23.23 3.60
CA GLU A 109 12.03 24.32 3.08
C GLU A 109 10.62 23.78 2.74
N GLY A 110 9.59 24.48 3.22
CA GLY A 110 8.20 24.08 3.05
C GLY A 110 7.63 23.19 4.15
N GLY A 111 8.42 22.71 5.13
CA GLY A 111 7.84 22.05 6.30
C GLY A 111 8.59 20.86 6.86
N THR A 112 7.83 19.98 7.52
CA THR A 112 8.30 18.72 8.08
C THR A 112 7.84 17.57 7.19
N TYR A 113 8.74 16.66 6.87
CA TYR A 113 8.51 15.56 5.95
C TYR A 113 8.85 14.22 6.59
N LEU A 114 8.14 13.18 6.17
CA LEU A 114 8.53 11.79 6.38
C LEU A 114 9.01 11.21 5.05
N ARG A 115 10.24 10.73 5.04
CA ARG A 115 10.84 10.04 3.89
C ARG A 115 10.24 8.64 3.76
N PRO A 116 10.23 8.05 2.56
CA PRO A 116 9.62 6.76 2.33
C PRO A 116 10.15 5.68 3.27
N THR A 117 9.26 4.82 3.72
CA THR A 117 9.57 3.75 4.67
C THR A 117 8.99 2.43 4.18
N ILE A 118 9.87 1.50 3.83
CA ILE A 118 9.53 0.13 3.44
C ILE A 118 10.01 -0.81 4.53
N VAL A 119 9.12 -1.65 5.02
CA VAL A 119 9.40 -2.58 6.12
C VAL A 119 9.14 -4.01 5.68
N ALA A 120 10.15 -4.87 5.71
CA ALA A 120 9.97 -6.30 5.59
C ALA A 120 9.45 -6.84 6.93
N CYS A 121 8.30 -7.50 6.94
CA CYS A 121 7.73 -8.13 8.13
C CYS A 121 7.73 -9.66 7.96
N ASP A 122 8.23 -10.37 8.96
CA ASP A 122 8.26 -11.85 8.96
C ASP A 122 6.86 -12.46 9.17
N SER A 123 5.88 -11.65 9.61
CA SER A 123 4.51 -12.08 9.86
C SER A 123 3.51 -10.97 9.58
N ILE A 124 2.35 -11.34 9.03
CA ILE A 124 1.19 -10.45 8.88
C ILE A 124 0.65 -9.96 10.24
N ASN A 125 0.95 -10.66 11.32
CA ASN A 125 0.54 -10.28 12.66
C ASN A 125 1.46 -9.23 13.31
N HIS A 126 2.60 -8.91 12.70
CA HIS A 126 3.46 -7.83 13.20
C HIS A 126 2.72 -6.50 13.11
N PRO A 127 2.79 -5.61 14.13
CA PRO A 127 2.07 -4.33 14.12
C PRO A 127 2.30 -3.53 12.84
N LEU A 128 3.54 -3.46 12.33
CA LEU A 128 3.87 -2.73 11.09
C LEU A 128 3.30 -3.38 9.83
N ALA A 129 2.91 -4.65 9.85
CA ALA A 129 2.34 -5.32 8.68
C ALA A 129 0.94 -4.80 8.32
N ASN A 130 0.21 -4.27 9.31
CA ASN A 130 -1.17 -3.81 9.20
C ASN A 130 -1.33 -2.32 9.55
N ARG A 131 -0.27 -1.52 9.38
CA ARG A 131 -0.31 -0.07 9.58
C ARG A 131 -0.56 0.65 8.27
N GLU A 132 -1.28 1.73 8.40
CA GLU A 132 -1.47 2.72 7.35
C GLU A 132 -1.06 4.09 7.90
N PHE A 133 -0.24 4.81 7.14
CA PHE A 133 0.24 6.14 7.50
C PHE A 133 0.07 7.10 6.33
N LEU A 134 -0.14 8.37 6.62
CA LEU A 134 -0.27 9.45 5.63
C LEU A 134 1.10 9.92 5.11
N CYS A 135 1.90 8.98 4.64
CA CYS A 135 3.21 9.18 4.00
C CYS A 135 3.53 7.93 3.16
N PRO A 136 4.55 7.96 2.29
CA PRO A 136 4.96 6.78 1.53
C PRO A 136 5.47 5.68 2.47
N TYR A 137 4.58 4.81 2.90
CA TYR A 137 4.83 3.70 3.79
C TYR A 137 4.24 2.42 3.22
N ALA A 138 5.00 1.34 3.25
CA ALA A 138 4.43 0.02 3.01
C ALA A 138 5.20 -1.08 3.76
N SER A 139 4.45 -2.05 4.25
CA SER A 139 4.99 -3.34 4.67
C SER A 139 5.12 -4.29 3.47
N VAL A 140 6.07 -5.21 3.54
CA VAL A 140 6.17 -6.34 2.60
C VAL A 140 6.13 -7.62 3.44
N VAL A 141 5.14 -8.47 3.17
CA VAL A 141 4.86 -9.66 3.97
C VAL A 141 4.71 -10.88 3.08
N GLU A 142 5.25 -11.99 3.54
CA GLU A 142 5.12 -13.29 2.89
C GLU A 142 3.91 -14.04 3.44
N LEU A 143 2.98 -14.43 2.57
CA LEU A 143 1.82 -15.24 2.89
C LEU A 143 1.54 -16.22 1.75
N PRO A 144 1.19 -17.49 2.04
CA PRO A 144 0.65 -18.39 1.03
C PRO A 144 -0.56 -17.76 0.33
N GLN A 145 -0.68 -17.91 -1.00
CA GLN A 145 -1.78 -17.33 -1.78
C GLN A 145 -3.15 -17.66 -1.21
N LEU A 146 -3.35 -18.90 -0.75
CA LEU A 146 -4.61 -19.36 -0.16
C LEU A 146 -5.03 -18.62 1.13
N GLU A 147 -4.06 -17.99 1.82
CA GLU A 147 -4.32 -17.27 3.07
C GLU A 147 -4.47 -15.75 2.86
N MET A 148 -4.08 -15.23 1.68
CA MET A 148 -4.01 -13.78 1.46
C MET A 148 -5.34 -13.08 1.73
N LEU A 149 -6.43 -13.56 1.14
CA LEU A 149 -7.75 -12.93 1.28
C LEU A 149 -8.29 -12.97 2.71
N ASP A 150 -8.04 -14.07 3.43
CA ASP A 150 -8.51 -14.19 4.82
C ASP A 150 -7.74 -13.29 5.77
N LYS A 151 -6.48 -13.02 5.47
CA LYS A 151 -5.59 -12.24 6.35
C LYS A 151 -5.66 -10.72 6.14
N ILE A 152 -6.01 -10.25 4.93
CA ILE A 152 -6.07 -8.80 4.67
C ILE A 152 -7.30 -8.13 5.26
N GLY A 153 -8.40 -8.88 5.49
CA GLY A 153 -9.65 -8.31 5.98
C GLY A 153 -10.32 -7.32 4.99
N PRO A 154 -11.27 -6.51 5.46
CA PRO A 154 -11.89 -5.45 4.66
C PRO A 154 -10.86 -4.42 4.22
N THR A 155 -10.85 -4.07 2.93
CA THR A 155 -9.89 -3.13 2.37
C THR A 155 -10.49 -2.29 1.25
N LEU A 156 -10.05 -1.03 1.15
CA LEU A 156 -10.54 -0.11 0.12
C LEU A 156 -10.06 -0.52 -1.28
N VAL A 157 -8.80 -0.92 -1.44
CA VAL A 157 -8.27 -1.24 -2.76
C VAL A 157 -7.30 -2.43 -2.71
N VAL A 158 -7.45 -3.30 -3.69
CA VAL A 158 -6.49 -4.37 -4.00
C VAL A 158 -6.07 -4.27 -5.45
N SER A 159 -4.76 -4.28 -5.71
CA SER A 159 -4.20 -4.61 -7.02
C SER A 159 -3.62 -6.03 -6.94
N ALA A 160 -4.23 -6.96 -7.64
CA ALA A 160 -3.84 -8.37 -7.67
C ALA A 160 -3.21 -8.72 -9.00
N ILE A 161 -1.91 -9.00 -9.00
CA ILE A 161 -1.14 -9.39 -10.18
C ILE A 161 -1.14 -10.91 -10.26
N THR A 162 -2.02 -11.46 -11.07
CA THR A 162 -2.20 -12.90 -11.28
C THR A 162 -2.92 -13.17 -12.60
N LYS A 163 -2.66 -14.33 -13.20
CA LYS A 163 -3.41 -14.91 -14.32
C LYS A 163 -4.22 -16.13 -13.90
N ASP A 164 -4.03 -16.61 -12.67
CA ASP A 164 -4.75 -17.76 -12.11
C ASP A 164 -6.26 -17.48 -12.09
N LYS A 165 -7.02 -18.31 -12.78
CA LYS A 165 -8.48 -18.16 -12.90
C LYS A 165 -9.22 -18.41 -11.57
N SER A 166 -8.69 -19.32 -10.73
CA SER A 166 -9.30 -19.63 -9.43
C SER A 166 -9.14 -18.44 -8.49
N PHE A 167 -7.92 -17.96 -8.36
CA PHE A 167 -7.63 -16.81 -7.49
C PHE A 167 -8.35 -15.54 -7.95
N LYS A 168 -8.41 -15.28 -9.28
CA LYS A 168 -9.24 -14.19 -9.82
C LYS A 168 -10.71 -14.31 -9.43
N ARG A 169 -11.25 -15.51 -9.47
CA ARG A 169 -12.65 -15.74 -9.09
C ARG A 169 -12.87 -15.47 -7.60
N GLU A 170 -11.98 -15.90 -6.75
CA GLU A 170 -12.03 -15.64 -5.31
C GLU A 170 -11.99 -14.13 -5.03
N LEU A 171 -11.04 -13.40 -5.65
CA LEU A 171 -10.94 -11.95 -5.56
C LEU A 171 -12.22 -11.23 -6.01
N LEU A 172 -12.83 -11.65 -7.13
CA LEU A 172 -14.06 -11.07 -7.66
C LEU A 172 -15.29 -11.32 -6.78
N LEU A 173 -15.30 -12.40 -6.02
CA LEU A 173 -16.40 -12.76 -5.12
C LEU A 173 -16.22 -12.20 -3.71
N ASP A 174 -15.05 -11.73 -3.36
CA ASP A 174 -14.76 -11.18 -2.04
C ASP A 174 -15.35 -9.76 -1.89
N GLN A 175 -16.45 -9.67 -1.16
CA GLN A 175 -17.17 -8.41 -0.92
C GLN A 175 -16.47 -7.47 0.07
N ARG A 176 -15.34 -7.89 0.67
CA ARG A 176 -14.53 -7.06 1.57
C ARG A 176 -13.60 -6.12 0.82
N ILE A 177 -13.45 -6.30 -0.49
CA ILE A 177 -12.64 -5.47 -1.38
C ILE A 177 -13.56 -4.48 -2.10
N GLU A 178 -13.42 -3.19 -1.81
CA GLU A 178 -14.24 -2.15 -2.45
C GLU A 178 -13.83 -1.85 -3.89
N ARG A 179 -12.52 -1.86 -4.16
CA ARG A 179 -11.93 -1.65 -5.49
C ARG A 179 -10.93 -2.76 -5.79
N LEU A 180 -11.14 -3.43 -6.90
CA LEU A 180 -10.25 -4.50 -7.36
C LEU A 180 -9.65 -4.16 -8.73
N ASN A 181 -8.33 -4.07 -8.78
CA ASN A 181 -7.55 -4.08 -10.01
C ASN A 181 -6.98 -5.48 -10.24
N VAL A 182 -7.18 -6.06 -11.41
CA VAL A 182 -6.60 -7.35 -11.77
C VAL A 182 -5.55 -7.16 -12.84
N GLY A 183 -4.30 -7.51 -12.52
CA GLY A 183 -3.13 -7.28 -13.35
C GLY A 183 -2.20 -6.20 -12.77
N PRO A 184 -1.14 -5.81 -13.53
CA PRO A 184 -0.15 -4.82 -13.08
C PRO A 184 -0.68 -3.38 -13.19
N ILE A 185 -1.69 -3.07 -12.41
CA ILE A 185 -2.35 -1.77 -12.35
C ILE A 185 -2.04 -1.15 -10.99
N PRO A 186 -1.46 0.07 -10.92
CA PRO A 186 -1.25 0.76 -9.64
C PRO A 186 -2.57 0.99 -8.90
N THR A 187 -2.53 0.92 -7.56
CA THR A 187 -3.73 1.16 -6.74
C THR A 187 -4.29 2.57 -6.93
N MET A 188 -3.44 3.52 -7.34
CA MET A 188 -3.78 4.91 -7.63
C MET A 188 -4.58 5.10 -8.92
N LYS A 189 -4.71 4.07 -9.75
CA LYS A 189 -5.47 4.15 -11.00
C LYS A 189 -6.97 4.21 -10.69
N ILE A 190 -7.57 5.36 -10.95
CA ILE A 190 -9.02 5.59 -10.85
C ILE A 190 -9.62 5.82 -12.22
N SER A 191 -10.91 5.53 -12.34
CA SER A 191 -11.71 5.80 -13.52
C SER A 191 -13.00 6.51 -13.10
N TRP A 192 -13.40 7.56 -13.81
CA TRP A 192 -14.56 8.38 -13.45
C TRP A 192 -15.91 7.68 -13.67
N ASP A 193 -15.91 6.56 -14.38
CA ASP A 193 -17.07 5.69 -14.60
C ASP A 193 -17.23 4.60 -13.54
N GLN A 194 -16.36 4.58 -12.51
CA GLN A 194 -16.37 3.60 -11.43
C GLN A 194 -16.48 4.28 -10.07
N PRO A 195 -17.20 3.68 -9.12
CA PRO A 195 -17.29 4.21 -7.76
C PRO A 195 -15.90 4.21 -7.11
N HIS A 196 -15.66 5.23 -6.28
CA HIS A 196 -14.42 5.34 -5.51
C HIS A 196 -14.50 4.51 -4.22
N GLU A 197 -15.55 4.74 -3.42
CA GLU A 197 -15.86 4.02 -2.20
C GLU A 197 -17.33 3.66 -2.22
N GLY A 198 -17.63 2.36 -2.25
CA GLY A 198 -19.01 1.92 -2.32
C GLY A 198 -19.78 2.45 -3.54
N ASN A 199 -21.06 2.15 -3.57
CA ASN A 199 -21.94 2.57 -4.65
C ASN A 199 -23.06 3.45 -4.09
N LEU A 200 -23.10 4.73 -4.49
CA LEU A 200 -24.14 5.68 -4.09
C LEU A 200 -25.55 5.12 -4.38
N PHE A 201 -25.70 4.36 -5.45
CA PHE A 201 -26.95 3.73 -5.83
C PHE A 201 -27.42 2.71 -4.77
N GLU A 202 -26.52 1.89 -4.22
CA GLU A 202 -26.84 0.95 -3.14
C GLU A 202 -27.18 1.66 -1.83
N PHE A 203 -26.61 2.83 -1.60
CA PHE A 203 -26.92 3.66 -0.44
C PHE A 203 -28.31 4.32 -0.56
N LEU A 204 -28.65 4.83 -1.74
CA LEU A 204 -29.91 5.54 -1.98
C LEU A 204 -31.10 4.60 -2.21
N TYR A 205 -30.85 3.42 -2.77
CA TYR A 205 -31.87 2.46 -3.15
C TYR A 205 -31.66 1.13 -2.43
N LYS A 206 -32.74 0.55 -1.90
CA LYS A 206 -32.66 -0.79 -1.32
C LYS A 206 -32.33 -1.81 -2.42
N ARG A 207 -31.61 -2.84 -2.05
CA ARG A 207 -31.17 -3.92 -2.97
C ARG A 207 -32.30 -4.69 -3.63
N ARG A 208 -33.53 -4.58 -3.12
CA ARG A 208 -34.68 -5.34 -3.62
C ARG A 208 -35.91 -4.48 -3.70
N SER A 209 -36.53 -4.44 -4.87
CA SER A 209 -37.91 -4.07 -5.05
C SER A 209 -38.75 -5.35 -5.03
N ILE A 210 -39.86 -5.37 -4.26
CA ILE A 210 -40.78 -6.49 -4.18
C ILE A 210 -42.13 -6.00 -4.66
N GLY A 211 -42.65 -6.57 -5.75
CA GLY A 211 -44.01 -6.43 -6.20
C GLY A 211 -44.76 -7.74 -5.88
N ILE A 212 -45.94 -7.64 -5.23
CA ILE A 212 -46.83 -8.78 -4.98
C ILE A 212 -48.12 -8.47 -5.73
N ALA A 213 -48.53 -9.35 -6.65
CA ALA A 213 -49.83 -9.27 -7.27
C ALA A 213 -50.91 -9.61 -6.23
N ALA A 214 -52.01 -8.83 -6.23
CA ALA A 214 -53.17 -9.08 -5.41
C ALA A 214 -54.01 -10.26 -5.95
#